data_b0a201f40bf5a50b7da2162fa6651e57
#
_entry.id   b0a201f40bf5a50b7da2162fa6651e57
#
_cell.length_a   1.000
_cell.length_b   1.000
_cell.length_c   1.000
_cell.angle_alpha   90.00
_cell.angle_beta   90.00
_cell.angle_gamma   90.00
#
_symmetry.space_group_name_H-M   'P 1'
#
loop_
_entity.id
_entity.type
_entity.pdbx_description
1 polymer ?
#
loop_
_entity_poly.entity_id
_entity_poly.type
_entity_poly.pdbx_seq_one_letter_code
_entity_poly.pdbx_strand_id
1 'polypeptide(L)'
;MMTNTNGKKALHVATFSGWYRFEQHGKNLTQIKRDLSYWTLTCMAVDPEDPKTIYCGTEHSGLFYTKDGGARWRRADPQVPKMFLYSALALNGGVIVGTVPSAVYRGKPGGGWEELEGVRLRSAGANFPPSPELQSRTRYLTVDPGNPNRLYAGIEVGGMVVSDDGGRTWEPANEGLTDMDVHEILASQEHSGMVFLACGEACFRSRDRAGHWENIAPKNHDYGICVAEDKDGVVYVGAARGRPNVWIRPEGAMSAVLRSADRGSTWETVIDNLNGGVMHFCPAPDGNGLVAGTSDGRLLIIDDAGAREAVSGLPFVTSVELAA
;
A
#
# COMPACT_ATOMS: atom_id res chain seq x y z
N MET A 1 -17.23 -15.82 35.34
CA MET A 1 -16.18 -14.88 34.98
C MET A 1 -16.29 -14.65 33.49
N MET A 2 -16.88 -13.54 33.07
CA MET A 2 -16.91 -13.15 31.64
C MET A 2 -15.51 -12.65 31.31
N THR A 3 -14.77 -13.38 30.50
CA THR A 3 -13.52 -12.91 29.92
C THR A 3 -13.85 -11.76 28.97
N ASN A 4 -13.47 -10.55 29.37
CA ASN A 4 -13.54 -9.36 28.56
C ASN A 4 -12.62 -9.59 27.33
N THR A 5 -13.19 -10.00 26.22
CA THR A 5 -12.52 -10.02 24.93
C THR A 5 -12.45 -8.58 24.42
N ASN A 6 -11.58 -7.76 25.01
CA ASN A 6 -11.07 -6.59 24.31
C ASN A 6 -10.58 -7.09 22.95
N GLY A 7 -11.23 -6.66 21.87
CA GLY A 7 -10.96 -7.15 20.53
C GLY A 7 -9.49 -6.98 20.20
N LYS A 8 -8.74 -8.08 20.21
CA LYS A 8 -7.34 -8.07 19.84
C LYS A 8 -7.29 -7.71 18.36
N LYS A 9 -6.64 -6.61 18.06
CA LYS A 9 -6.39 -6.19 16.69
C LYS A 9 -5.53 -7.25 15.99
N ALA A 10 -5.92 -7.64 14.79
CA ALA A 10 -5.22 -8.63 13.99
C ALA A 10 -4.38 -7.95 12.92
N LEU A 11 -3.12 -8.34 12.82
CA LEU A 11 -2.26 -7.96 11.73
C LEU A 11 -2.38 -8.99 10.60
N HIS A 12 -2.73 -8.53 9.40
CA HIS A 12 -2.80 -9.32 8.20
C HIS A 12 -1.61 -9.00 7.30
N VAL A 13 -1.04 -10.03 6.66
CA VAL A 13 0.14 -9.92 5.82
C VAL A 13 -0.11 -10.68 4.52
N ALA A 14 -0.03 -9.98 3.40
CA ALA A 14 -0.02 -10.57 2.07
C ALA A 14 1.42 -10.77 1.60
N THR A 15 1.67 -11.90 0.94
CA THR A 15 3.00 -12.27 0.46
C THR A 15 2.92 -12.92 -0.93
N PHE A 16 4.07 -13.09 -1.57
CA PHE A 16 4.15 -13.87 -2.81
C PHE A 16 3.80 -15.36 -2.65
N SER A 17 3.53 -15.82 -1.42
CA SER A 17 3.13 -17.20 -1.14
C SER A 17 2.04 -17.26 -0.07
N GLY A 18 0.99 -16.47 -0.26
CA GLY A 18 -0.22 -16.50 0.52
C GLY A 18 -0.38 -15.40 1.57
N TRP A 19 -1.41 -15.58 2.35
CA TRP A 19 -1.83 -14.68 3.40
C TRP A 19 -1.51 -15.24 4.78
N TYR A 20 -1.13 -14.36 5.71
CA TYR A 20 -0.82 -14.67 7.10
C TYR A 20 -1.61 -13.77 8.04
N ARG A 21 -1.96 -14.30 9.20
CA ARG A 21 -2.54 -13.55 10.31
C ARG A 21 -1.64 -13.67 11.53
N PHE A 22 -1.36 -12.52 12.13
CA PHE A 22 -0.62 -12.41 13.38
C PHE A 22 -1.48 -11.74 14.46
N GLU A 23 -1.21 -12.07 15.71
CA GLU A 23 -1.70 -11.36 16.89
C GLU A 23 -0.50 -10.85 17.69
N GLN A 24 -0.64 -9.65 18.26
CA GLN A 24 0.40 -9.09 19.11
C GLN A 24 0.21 -9.54 20.57
N HIS A 25 1.28 -10.02 21.18
CA HIS A 25 1.36 -10.40 22.58
C HIS A 25 2.57 -9.69 23.21
N GLY A 26 2.32 -8.58 23.89
CA GLY A 26 3.38 -7.67 24.34
C GLY A 26 4.19 -7.16 23.17
N LYS A 27 5.50 -7.39 23.15
CA LYS A 27 6.38 -6.97 22.06
C LYS A 27 6.48 -7.98 20.90
N ASN A 28 5.81 -9.13 20.97
CA ASN A 28 5.95 -10.20 19.98
C ASN A 28 4.74 -10.28 19.06
N LEU A 29 4.97 -10.58 17.80
CA LEU A 29 3.95 -10.98 16.83
C LEU A 29 3.94 -12.51 16.75
N THR A 30 2.78 -13.13 16.98
CA THR A 30 2.61 -14.58 16.89
C THR A 30 1.75 -14.92 15.69
N GLN A 31 2.27 -15.76 14.79
CA GLN A 31 1.49 -16.25 13.67
C GLN A 31 0.36 -17.15 14.15
N ILE A 32 -0.87 -16.80 13.81
CA ILE A 32 -2.08 -17.54 14.20
C ILE A 32 -2.58 -18.40 13.05
N LYS A 33 -2.46 -17.89 11.80
CA LYS A 33 -2.97 -18.60 10.63
C LYS A 33 -2.17 -18.27 9.38
N ARG A 34 -2.20 -19.22 8.42
CA ARG A 34 -1.75 -19.06 7.03
C ARG A 34 -2.79 -19.65 6.10
N ASP A 35 -3.04 -19.01 4.97
CA ASP A 35 -3.95 -19.48 3.93
C ASP A 35 -3.51 -18.94 2.55
N LEU A 36 -4.23 -19.30 1.49
CA LEU A 36 -3.96 -18.86 0.12
C LEU A 36 -2.51 -19.14 -0.37
N SER A 37 -1.86 -20.19 0.14
CA SER A 37 -0.41 -20.44 -0.03
C SER A 37 0.01 -20.73 -1.48
N TYR A 38 -0.93 -21.01 -2.38
CA TYR A 38 -0.68 -21.31 -3.79
C TYR A 38 -0.74 -20.07 -4.70
N TRP A 39 -1.03 -18.89 -4.15
CA TRP A 39 -1.21 -17.67 -4.92
C TRP A 39 -0.20 -16.60 -4.52
N THR A 40 0.33 -15.93 -5.54
CA THR A 40 1.07 -14.68 -5.38
C THR A 40 0.07 -13.57 -5.10
N LEU A 41 0.02 -13.11 -3.86
CA LEU A 41 -0.81 -11.96 -3.49
C LEU A 41 -0.04 -10.67 -3.78
N THR A 42 -0.67 -9.75 -4.46
CA THR A 42 -0.06 -8.50 -4.93
C THR A 42 -0.56 -7.27 -4.18
N CYS A 43 -1.77 -7.37 -3.62
CA CYS A 43 -2.36 -6.32 -2.81
C CYS A 43 -3.37 -6.90 -1.82
N MET A 44 -3.67 -6.12 -0.78
CA MET A 44 -4.68 -6.45 0.21
C MET A 44 -5.39 -5.17 0.66
N ALA A 45 -6.66 -5.30 1.05
CA ALA A 45 -7.40 -4.24 1.73
C ALA A 45 -8.31 -4.84 2.79
N VAL A 46 -8.35 -4.23 3.97
CA VAL A 46 -9.31 -4.52 5.04
C VAL A 46 -10.44 -3.51 4.95
N ASP A 47 -11.68 -3.97 5.05
CA ASP A 47 -12.83 -3.07 5.05
C ASP A 47 -12.89 -2.29 6.38
N PRO A 48 -12.83 -0.95 6.35
CA PRO A 48 -12.82 -0.14 7.57
C PRO A 48 -14.16 -0.19 8.33
N GLU A 49 -15.27 -0.53 7.66
CA GLU A 49 -16.59 -0.65 8.28
C GLU A 49 -16.86 -2.06 8.84
N ASP A 50 -16.21 -3.08 8.26
CA ASP A 50 -16.26 -4.47 8.72
C ASP A 50 -14.86 -5.10 8.68
N PRO A 51 -14.06 -4.96 9.74
CA PRO A 51 -12.66 -5.46 9.77
C PRO A 51 -12.51 -6.97 9.60
N LYS A 52 -13.61 -7.74 9.58
CA LYS A 52 -13.60 -9.16 9.22
C LYS A 52 -13.65 -9.39 7.72
N THR A 53 -14.03 -8.36 6.95
CA THR A 53 -14.01 -8.41 5.48
C THR A 53 -12.65 -7.95 4.97
N ILE A 54 -11.97 -8.86 4.27
CA ILE A 54 -10.64 -8.64 3.72
C ILE A 54 -10.65 -9.06 2.26
N TYR A 55 -10.00 -8.28 1.42
CA TYR A 55 -9.81 -8.53 0.00
C TYR A 55 -8.33 -8.74 -0.30
N CYS A 56 -8.01 -9.75 -1.11
CA CYS A 56 -6.66 -10.03 -1.60
C CYS A 56 -6.67 -10.13 -3.13
N GLY A 57 -5.93 -9.25 -3.78
CA GLY A 57 -5.66 -9.33 -5.20
C GLY A 57 -4.48 -10.24 -5.50
N THR A 58 -4.50 -10.88 -6.66
CA THR A 58 -3.46 -11.81 -7.09
C THR A 58 -2.90 -11.43 -8.45
N GLU A 59 -1.74 -11.99 -8.77
CA GLU A 59 -1.07 -11.78 -10.05
C GLU A 59 -1.85 -12.38 -11.24
N HIS A 60 -2.47 -13.57 -11.07
CA HIS A 60 -3.10 -14.26 -12.20
C HIS A 60 -4.44 -14.94 -11.89
N SER A 61 -4.97 -14.79 -10.68
CA SER A 61 -6.18 -15.51 -10.24
C SER A 61 -7.32 -14.60 -9.81
N GLY A 62 -7.20 -13.28 -10.04
CA GLY A 62 -8.20 -12.28 -9.69
C GLY A 62 -8.30 -12.03 -8.19
N LEU A 63 -9.52 -11.83 -7.70
CA LEU A 63 -9.80 -11.41 -6.33
C LEU A 63 -10.24 -12.57 -5.45
N PHE A 64 -9.61 -12.70 -4.29
CA PHE A 64 -10.08 -13.49 -3.16
C PHE A 64 -10.61 -12.57 -2.06
N TYR A 65 -11.55 -13.06 -1.26
CA TYR A 65 -12.09 -12.33 -0.13
C TYR A 65 -12.49 -13.25 1.02
N THR A 66 -12.58 -12.69 2.19
CA THR A 66 -13.17 -13.29 3.39
C THR A 66 -14.14 -12.32 4.04
N LYS A 67 -15.10 -12.81 4.82
CA LYS A 67 -16.03 -12.03 5.66
C LYS A 67 -15.99 -12.49 7.13
N ASP A 68 -15.01 -13.29 7.49
CA ASP A 68 -14.88 -13.89 8.81
C ASP A 68 -13.43 -13.80 9.35
N GLY A 69 -12.70 -12.75 8.95
CA GLY A 69 -11.34 -12.48 9.42
C GLY A 69 -10.31 -13.51 8.95
N GLY A 70 -10.54 -14.09 7.77
CA GLY A 70 -9.65 -15.10 7.20
C GLY A 70 -9.93 -16.52 7.68
N ALA A 71 -11.05 -16.79 8.37
CA ALA A 71 -11.42 -18.16 8.74
C ALA A 71 -11.72 -19.00 7.48
N ARG A 72 -12.36 -18.39 6.47
CA ARG A 72 -12.62 -18.98 5.15
C ARG A 72 -12.37 -17.97 4.06
N TRP A 73 -11.63 -18.38 3.04
CA TRP A 73 -11.41 -17.60 1.83
C TRP A 73 -12.28 -18.09 0.68
N ARG A 74 -12.76 -17.16 -0.13
CA ARG A 74 -13.56 -17.42 -1.33
C ARG A 74 -12.98 -16.62 -2.48
N ARG A 75 -13.02 -17.18 -3.67
CA ARG A 75 -12.75 -16.45 -4.90
C ARG A 75 -14.00 -15.65 -5.26
N ALA A 76 -13.84 -14.39 -5.70
CA ALA A 76 -14.98 -13.59 -6.15
C ALA A 76 -15.66 -14.24 -7.36
N ASP A 77 -17.00 -14.17 -7.42
CA ASP A 77 -17.80 -14.65 -8.53
C ASP A 77 -18.96 -13.66 -8.74
N PRO A 78 -19.09 -13.01 -9.90
CA PRO A 78 -18.12 -13.02 -11.00
C PRO A 78 -16.79 -12.41 -10.62
N GLN A 79 -15.72 -12.79 -11.34
CA GLN A 79 -14.40 -12.22 -11.19
C GLN A 79 -14.31 -10.81 -11.78
N VAL A 80 -13.32 -10.03 -11.33
CA VAL A 80 -12.91 -8.79 -11.99
C VAL A 80 -12.54 -9.10 -13.45
N PRO A 81 -12.93 -8.25 -14.42
CA PRO A 81 -12.63 -8.49 -15.84
C PRO A 81 -11.14 -8.63 -16.17
N LYS A 82 -10.25 -8.15 -15.30
CA LYS A 82 -8.80 -8.35 -15.37
C LYS A 82 -8.34 -9.20 -14.20
N MET A 83 -7.43 -10.14 -14.47
CA MET A 83 -7.01 -11.14 -13.48
C MET A 83 -5.76 -10.75 -12.70
N PHE A 84 -4.94 -9.81 -13.22
CA PHE A 84 -3.81 -9.26 -12.51
C PHE A 84 -4.25 -7.99 -11.78
N LEU A 85 -4.48 -8.13 -10.48
CA LEU A 85 -4.83 -7.01 -9.59
C LEU A 85 -3.56 -6.53 -8.91
N TYR A 86 -3.36 -5.22 -8.84
CA TYR A 86 -2.14 -4.63 -8.29
C TYR A 86 -2.39 -3.73 -7.08
N SER A 87 -3.60 -3.19 -6.97
CA SER A 87 -4.04 -2.43 -5.81
C SER A 87 -5.48 -2.74 -5.45
N ALA A 88 -5.85 -2.52 -4.19
CA ALA A 88 -7.20 -2.67 -3.68
C ALA A 88 -7.49 -1.59 -2.65
N LEU A 89 -8.72 -1.06 -2.67
CA LEU A 89 -9.24 -0.09 -1.71
C LEU A 89 -10.64 -0.54 -1.30
N ALA A 90 -10.82 -0.97 -0.07
CA ALA A 90 -12.15 -1.28 0.48
C ALA A 90 -12.87 0.03 0.81
N LEU A 91 -14.07 0.19 0.29
CA LEU A 91 -14.84 1.43 0.42
C LEU A 91 -16.35 1.15 0.26
N ASN A 92 -17.16 1.70 1.17
CA ASN A 92 -18.63 1.63 1.10
C ASN A 92 -19.19 0.19 0.98
N GLY A 93 -18.64 -0.76 1.74
CA GLY A 93 -19.05 -2.17 1.75
C GLY A 93 -18.76 -2.91 0.42
N GLY A 94 -17.86 -2.39 -0.39
CA GLY A 94 -17.34 -2.96 -1.63
C GLY A 94 -15.83 -2.79 -1.74
N VAL A 95 -15.29 -2.95 -2.95
CA VAL A 95 -13.88 -2.80 -3.23
C VAL A 95 -13.66 -2.12 -4.58
N ILE A 96 -12.67 -1.24 -4.62
CA ILE A 96 -12.12 -0.68 -5.85
C ILE A 96 -10.78 -1.37 -6.08
N VAL A 97 -10.52 -1.86 -7.27
CA VAL A 97 -9.27 -2.56 -7.60
C VAL A 97 -8.58 -1.94 -8.81
N GLY A 98 -7.28 -1.80 -8.72
CA GLY A 98 -6.42 -1.39 -9.82
C GLY A 98 -5.73 -2.61 -10.46
N THR A 99 -5.51 -2.56 -11.77
CA THR A 99 -5.08 -3.72 -12.56
C THR A 99 -3.83 -3.47 -13.40
N VAL A 100 -3.34 -4.55 -14.00
CA VAL A 100 -2.33 -4.58 -15.08
C VAL A 100 -2.99 -5.21 -16.32
N PRO A 101 -3.02 -4.54 -17.48
CA PRO A 101 -2.74 -3.12 -17.73
C PRO A 101 -3.60 -2.21 -16.88
N SER A 102 -3.17 -0.95 -16.71
CA SER A 102 -3.87 0.06 -15.91
C SER A 102 -5.34 0.18 -16.27
N ALA A 103 -6.18 -0.17 -15.33
CA ALA A 103 -7.61 0.09 -15.28
C ALA A 103 -8.06 0.06 -13.82
N VAL A 104 -9.23 0.60 -13.54
CA VAL A 104 -9.84 0.57 -12.21
C VAL A 104 -11.24 0.01 -12.32
N TYR A 105 -11.56 -0.94 -11.46
CA TYR A 105 -12.90 -1.52 -11.38
C TYR A 105 -13.46 -1.35 -9.98
N ARG A 106 -14.74 -1.01 -9.91
CA ARG A 106 -15.51 -0.99 -8.67
C ARG A 106 -16.50 -2.15 -8.66
N GLY A 107 -16.66 -2.80 -7.52
CA GLY A 107 -17.64 -3.87 -7.37
C GLY A 107 -17.61 -4.49 -5.98
N LYS A 108 -18.29 -5.60 -5.87
CA LYS A 108 -18.29 -6.45 -4.68
C LYS A 108 -18.47 -7.91 -5.07
N PRO A 109 -17.92 -8.86 -4.31
CA PRO A 109 -18.15 -10.27 -4.53
C PRO A 109 -19.65 -10.64 -4.52
N GLY A 110 -20.08 -11.38 -5.54
CA GLY A 110 -21.51 -11.71 -5.74
C GLY A 110 -22.32 -10.60 -6.43
N GLY A 111 -21.69 -9.48 -6.78
CA GLY A 111 -22.27 -8.37 -7.55
C GLY A 111 -21.60 -8.22 -8.91
N GLY A 112 -21.92 -7.13 -9.60
CA GLY A 112 -21.26 -6.75 -10.85
C GLY A 112 -19.96 -5.97 -10.61
N TRP A 113 -19.21 -5.82 -11.69
CA TRP A 113 -18.01 -4.95 -11.74
C TRP A 113 -18.24 -3.83 -12.76
N GLU A 114 -18.00 -2.62 -12.34
CA GLU A 114 -18.04 -1.40 -13.15
C GLU A 114 -16.60 -0.96 -13.44
N GLU A 115 -16.24 -0.74 -14.70
CA GLU A 115 -14.97 -0.09 -15.06
C GLU A 115 -15.12 1.42 -14.85
N LEU A 116 -14.19 2.00 -14.08
CA LEU A 116 -14.02 3.45 -13.93
C LEU A 116 -13.09 3.94 -15.05
N GLU A 117 -13.64 4.09 -16.26
CA GLU A 117 -12.89 4.20 -17.53
C GLU A 117 -11.86 5.34 -17.58
N GLY A 118 -12.06 6.41 -16.82
CA GLY A 118 -11.20 7.60 -16.85
C GLY A 118 -9.73 7.29 -16.57
N VAL A 119 -9.42 6.33 -15.71
CA VAL A 119 -8.03 5.95 -15.39
C VAL A 119 -7.36 5.32 -16.61
N ARG A 120 -8.02 4.40 -17.30
CA ARG A 120 -7.48 3.76 -18.51
C ARG A 120 -7.23 4.79 -19.63
N LEU A 121 -8.14 5.73 -19.80
CA LEU A 121 -8.00 6.78 -20.82
C LEU A 121 -6.82 7.72 -20.50
N ARG A 122 -6.59 8.03 -19.24
CA ARG A 122 -5.47 8.90 -18.81
C ARG A 122 -4.13 8.18 -18.81
N SER A 123 -4.11 6.87 -18.60
CA SER A 123 -2.89 6.04 -18.65
C SER A 123 -2.48 5.64 -20.08
N ALA A 124 -3.31 5.84 -21.08
CA ALA A 124 -3.06 5.41 -22.47
C ALA A 124 -1.84 6.10 -23.12
N GLY A 125 -1.35 7.21 -22.56
CA GLY A 125 -0.13 7.91 -23.00
C GLY A 125 1.09 7.63 -22.11
N ALA A 126 0.96 6.80 -21.09
CA ALA A 126 2.07 6.44 -20.22
C ALA A 126 3.06 5.55 -20.99
N ASN A 127 4.12 6.17 -21.46
CA ASN A 127 5.22 5.46 -22.11
C ASN A 127 6.08 4.81 -21.03
N PHE A 128 6.00 3.50 -20.92
CA PHE A 128 6.99 2.70 -20.22
C PHE A 128 8.24 2.59 -21.10
N PRO A 129 9.29 3.38 -20.92
CA PRO A 129 10.55 3.07 -21.54
C PRO A 129 11.29 2.02 -20.68
N PRO A 130 11.98 1.04 -21.28
CA PRO A 130 12.21 0.86 -22.70
C PRO A 130 11.58 -0.43 -23.26
N SER A 131 10.54 -0.99 -22.64
CA SER A 131 9.99 -2.27 -23.07
C SER A 131 8.48 -2.18 -23.35
N PRO A 132 8.02 -2.53 -24.55
CA PRO A 132 6.59 -2.69 -24.84
C PRO A 132 5.94 -3.81 -24.03
N GLU A 133 6.72 -4.62 -23.32
CA GLU A 133 6.24 -5.70 -22.44
C GLU A 133 5.88 -5.21 -21.03
N LEU A 134 6.40 -4.05 -20.62
CA LEU A 134 6.06 -3.42 -19.35
C LEU A 134 4.78 -2.60 -19.52
N GLN A 135 3.66 -3.18 -19.16
CA GLN A 135 2.38 -2.50 -19.19
C GLN A 135 2.23 -1.60 -17.96
N SER A 136 1.64 -0.40 -18.13
CA SER A 136 1.29 0.47 -17.01
C SER A 136 0.38 -0.26 -16.03
N ARG A 137 0.52 0.05 -14.75
CA ARG A 137 -0.28 -0.58 -13.68
C ARG A 137 -0.86 0.47 -12.75
N THR A 138 -2.11 0.31 -12.34
CA THR A 138 -2.69 1.10 -11.27
C THR A 138 -2.16 0.55 -9.95
N ARG A 139 -1.05 1.16 -9.49
CA ARG A 139 -0.24 0.63 -8.40
C ARG A 139 -0.82 0.90 -7.03
N TYR A 140 -1.45 2.06 -6.85
CA TYR A 140 -2.04 2.43 -5.58
C TYR A 140 -3.37 3.16 -5.75
N LEU A 141 -4.27 2.95 -4.81
CA LEU A 141 -5.58 3.58 -4.71
C LEU A 141 -5.81 4.01 -3.28
N THR A 142 -6.24 5.25 -3.09
CA THR A 142 -6.66 5.74 -1.77
C THR A 142 -7.78 6.76 -1.89
N VAL A 143 -8.38 7.12 -0.77
CA VAL A 143 -9.48 8.08 -0.64
C VAL A 143 -9.05 9.24 0.26
N ASP A 144 -9.50 10.45 -0.05
CA ASP A 144 -9.30 11.60 0.84
C ASP A 144 -10.11 11.39 2.13
N PRO A 145 -9.47 11.43 3.32
CA PRO A 145 -10.18 11.19 4.59
C PRO A 145 -11.31 12.19 4.87
N GLY A 146 -11.21 13.41 4.34
CA GLY A 146 -12.20 14.46 4.49
C GLY A 146 -13.28 14.48 3.40
N ASN A 147 -13.12 13.68 2.32
CA ASN A 147 -14.06 13.65 1.21
C ASN A 147 -14.12 12.25 0.56
N PRO A 148 -15.08 11.40 0.89
CA PRO A 148 -15.17 10.04 0.36
C PRO A 148 -15.43 9.96 -1.16
N ASN A 149 -15.77 11.07 -1.81
CA ASN A 149 -15.88 11.15 -3.27
C ASN A 149 -14.54 11.49 -3.95
N ARG A 150 -13.54 11.94 -3.17
CA ARG A 150 -12.23 12.24 -3.73
C ARG A 150 -11.32 11.02 -3.64
N LEU A 151 -11.04 10.46 -4.81
CA LEU A 151 -10.18 9.28 -4.98
C LEU A 151 -8.86 9.69 -5.63
N TYR A 152 -7.80 9.04 -5.22
CA TYR A 152 -6.46 9.17 -5.79
C TYR A 152 -6.05 7.82 -6.39
N ALA A 153 -5.49 7.84 -7.59
CA ALA A 153 -4.89 6.67 -8.22
C ALA A 153 -3.48 6.99 -8.71
N GLY A 154 -2.52 6.19 -8.24
CA GLY A 154 -1.13 6.20 -8.71
C GLY A 154 -0.94 5.19 -9.81
N ILE A 155 -0.39 5.65 -10.93
CA ILE A 155 -0.09 4.82 -12.10
C ILE A 155 1.43 4.71 -12.19
N GLU A 156 1.95 3.49 -12.02
CA GLU A 156 3.39 3.25 -12.18
C GLU A 156 3.80 3.61 -13.61
N VAL A 157 4.71 4.62 -13.69
CA VAL A 157 5.15 5.32 -14.91
C VAL A 157 4.01 6.04 -15.66
N GLY A 158 2.93 6.43 -14.96
CA GLY A 158 1.82 7.19 -15.51
C GLY A 158 1.44 8.41 -14.69
N GLY A 159 2.08 8.58 -13.52
CA GLY A 159 1.82 9.69 -12.60
C GLY A 159 0.53 9.51 -11.78
N MET A 160 -0.03 10.64 -11.38
CA MET A 160 -1.23 10.72 -10.55
C MET A 160 -2.46 11.10 -11.36
N VAL A 161 -3.58 10.48 -11.03
CA VAL A 161 -4.92 10.94 -11.44
C VAL A 161 -5.82 11.04 -10.23
N VAL A 162 -6.73 12.01 -10.25
CA VAL A 162 -7.66 12.32 -9.16
C VAL A 162 -9.08 12.34 -9.69
N SER A 163 -10.01 11.84 -8.89
CA SER A 163 -11.44 11.97 -9.11
C SER A 163 -12.06 12.73 -7.94
N ASP A 164 -13.02 13.64 -8.21
CA ASP A 164 -13.82 14.35 -7.20
C ASP A 164 -15.27 13.88 -7.13
N ASP A 165 -15.64 12.91 -7.96
CA ASP A 165 -17.01 12.43 -8.13
C ASP A 165 -17.18 10.92 -7.86
N GLY A 166 -16.26 10.36 -7.05
CA GLY A 166 -16.27 8.96 -6.67
C GLY A 166 -15.82 8.05 -7.80
N GLY A 167 -14.95 8.51 -8.70
CA GLY A 167 -14.34 7.71 -9.76
C GLY A 167 -15.09 7.71 -11.08
N ARG A 168 -16.11 8.57 -11.28
CA ARG A 168 -16.80 8.70 -12.56
C ARG A 168 -15.94 9.44 -13.59
N THR A 169 -15.27 10.49 -13.14
CA THR A 169 -14.31 11.23 -13.96
C THR A 169 -12.95 11.30 -13.27
N TRP A 170 -11.88 11.36 -14.05
CA TRP A 170 -10.51 11.41 -13.58
C TRP A 170 -9.69 12.45 -14.32
N GLU A 171 -8.93 13.24 -13.60
CA GLU A 171 -8.05 14.25 -14.15
C GLU A 171 -6.61 14.04 -13.70
N PRO A 172 -5.62 14.34 -14.57
CA PRO A 172 -4.21 14.30 -14.18
C PRO A 172 -3.92 15.29 -13.06
N ALA A 173 -3.07 14.89 -12.12
CA ALA A 173 -2.66 15.69 -10.96
C ALA A 173 -1.13 15.63 -10.80
N ASN A 174 -0.38 16.07 -11.82
CA ASN A 174 1.06 15.89 -11.95
C ASN A 174 1.86 17.20 -11.85
N GLU A 175 1.22 18.33 -11.55
CA GLU A 175 1.90 19.63 -11.48
C GLU A 175 3.01 19.62 -10.42
N GLY A 176 4.26 19.76 -10.84
CA GLY A 176 5.44 19.69 -9.96
C GLY A 176 6.04 18.29 -9.76
N LEU A 177 5.43 17.21 -10.30
CA LEU A 177 6.08 15.90 -10.31
C LEU A 177 7.22 15.87 -11.34
N THR A 178 8.40 15.49 -10.89
CA THR A 178 9.57 15.25 -11.75
C THR A 178 9.73 13.78 -12.11
N ASP A 179 9.04 12.88 -11.39
CA ASP A 179 8.99 11.45 -11.68
C ASP A 179 7.53 10.95 -11.66
N MET A 180 7.16 10.21 -12.70
CA MET A 180 5.82 9.63 -12.87
C MET A 180 5.72 8.17 -12.40
N ASP A 181 6.76 7.64 -11.79
CA ASP A 181 6.83 6.26 -11.27
C ASP A 181 6.24 6.21 -9.85
N VAL A 182 4.91 6.35 -9.75
CA VAL A 182 4.19 6.42 -8.47
C VAL A 182 4.03 5.03 -7.87
N HIS A 183 4.53 4.85 -6.65
CA HIS A 183 4.48 3.58 -5.93
C HIS A 183 3.41 3.53 -4.87
N GLU A 184 3.31 4.55 -4.01
CA GLU A 184 2.32 4.62 -2.94
C GLU A 184 1.87 6.05 -2.68
N ILE A 185 0.64 6.21 -2.20
CA ILE A 185 -0.02 7.48 -1.94
C ILE A 185 -0.54 7.47 -0.51
N LEU A 186 -0.15 8.46 0.28
CA LEU A 186 -0.72 8.73 1.59
C LEU A 186 -1.57 10.01 1.50
N ALA A 187 -2.89 9.88 1.60
CA ALA A 187 -3.75 11.01 1.91
C ALA A 187 -3.82 11.15 3.43
N SER A 188 -3.23 12.22 3.97
CA SER A 188 -3.03 12.37 5.41
C SER A 188 -4.36 12.49 6.16
N GLN A 189 -4.51 11.72 7.25
CA GLN A 189 -5.63 11.83 8.18
C GLN A 189 -5.41 12.95 9.19
N GLU A 190 -4.16 13.17 9.59
CA GLU A 190 -3.78 14.13 10.62
C GLU A 190 -3.60 15.55 10.07
N HIS A 191 -3.31 15.67 8.76
CA HIS A 191 -3.05 16.96 8.12
C HIS A 191 -3.96 17.17 6.91
N SER A 192 -5.16 17.72 7.15
CA SER A 192 -6.18 17.93 6.11
C SER A 192 -5.62 18.59 4.85
N GLY A 193 -5.85 17.96 3.70
CA GLY A 193 -5.42 18.42 2.39
C GLY A 193 -3.96 18.11 2.05
N MET A 194 -3.22 17.48 2.94
CA MET A 194 -1.87 17.00 2.62
C MET A 194 -1.91 15.62 2.00
N VAL A 195 -1.12 15.45 0.95
CA VAL A 195 -0.91 14.16 0.27
C VAL A 195 0.59 13.95 0.09
N PHE A 196 1.03 12.73 0.35
CA PHE A 196 2.43 12.34 0.16
C PHE A 196 2.51 11.21 -0.87
N LEU A 197 3.60 11.19 -1.65
CA LEU A 197 3.89 10.12 -2.61
C LEU A 197 5.27 9.52 -2.34
N ALA A 198 5.35 8.21 -2.45
CA ALA A 198 6.59 7.51 -2.71
C ALA A 198 6.69 7.23 -4.22
N CYS A 199 7.81 7.59 -4.83
CA CYS A 199 8.06 7.50 -6.27
C CYS A 199 9.47 6.99 -6.56
N GLY A 200 9.77 6.75 -7.83
CA GLY A 200 11.10 6.36 -8.31
C GLY A 200 12.23 7.35 -7.95
N GLU A 201 11.93 8.62 -7.74
CA GLU A 201 12.85 9.67 -7.25
C GLU A 201 12.54 10.09 -5.79
N ALA A 202 12.20 9.11 -4.96
CA ALA A 202 11.95 9.20 -3.53
C ALA A 202 10.54 9.71 -3.16
N CYS A 203 10.36 10.92 -2.63
CA CYS A 203 9.10 11.32 -2.02
C CYS A 203 8.68 12.73 -2.43
N PHE A 204 7.37 12.90 -2.63
CA PHE A 204 6.77 14.21 -2.90
C PHE A 204 5.68 14.51 -1.88
N ARG A 205 5.40 15.80 -1.70
CA ARG A 205 4.33 16.32 -0.86
C ARG A 205 3.47 17.30 -1.63
N SER A 206 2.17 17.20 -1.49
CA SER A 206 1.20 18.23 -1.86
C SER A 206 0.55 18.80 -0.60
N ARG A 207 0.28 20.11 -0.58
CA ARG A 207 -0.43 20.81 0.51
C ARG A 207 -1.85 21.21 0.12
N ASP A 208 -2.25 20.89 -1.10
CA ASP A 208 -3.49 21.34 -1.74
C ASP A 208 -4.24 20.20 -2.44
N ARG A 209 -4.22 19.00 -1.82
CA ARG A 209 -4.93 17.80 -2.31
C ARG A 209 -4.49 17.35 -3.69
N ALA A 210 -3.19 17.27 -3.91
CA ALA A 210 -2.54 16.89 -5.17
C ALA A 210 -2.64 17.96 -6.29
N GLY A 211 -2.89 19.22 -5.97
CA GLY A 211 -2.88 20.31 -6.94
C GLY A 211 -1.47 20.67 -7.40
N HIS A 212 -0.51 20.70 -6.46
CA HIS A 212 0.90 20.93 -6.77
C HIS A 212 1.80 20.08 -5.86
N TRP A 213 2.92 19.59 -6.41
CA TRP A 213 3.86 18.70 -5.74
C TRP A 213 5.22 19.36 -5.49
N GLU A 214 5.73 19.19 -4.27
CA GLU A 214 7.06 19.56 -3.84
C GLU A 214 7.90 18.30 -3.64
N ASN A 215 9.10 18.24 -4.21
CA ASN A 215 10.03 17.15 -3.92
C ASN A 215 10.59 17.33 -2.50
N ILE A 216 10.39 16.31 -1.65
CA ILE A 216 10.84 16.25 -0.26
C ILE A 216 11.76 15.04 -0.02
N ALA A 217 12.40 14.53 -1.07
CA ALA A 217 13.22 13.34 -1.02
C ALA A 217 14.28 13.37 0.08
N PRO A 218 14.39 12.32 0.90
CA PRO A 218 15.50 12.16 1.83
C PRO A 218 16.83 12.04 1.09
N LYS A 219 17.88 12.65 1.62
CA LYS A 219 19.22 12.52 1.04
C LYS A 219 19.69 11.06 1.09
N ASN A 220 20.35 10.60 0.01
CA ASN A 220 20.96 9.27 -0.14
C ASN A 220 19.97 8.08 -0.20
N HIS A 221 18.68 8.32 -0.27
CA HIS A 221 17.64 7.30 -0.47
C HIS A 221 16.68 7.84 -1.52
N ASP A 222 17.04 7.62 -2.78
CA ASP A 222 16.44 8.25 -3.95
C ASP A 222 15.37 7.38 -4.64
N TYR A 223 15.06 6.21 -4.08
CA TYR A 223 13.99 5.34 -4.56
C TYR A 223 12.95 5.11 -3.46
N GLY A 224 11.89 5.91 -3.48
CA GLY A 224 10.76 5.78 -2.55
C GLY A 224 9.92 4.55 -2.86
N ILE A 225 9.65 3.74 -1.86
CA ILE A 225 8.87 2.50 -2.02
C ILE A 225 7.48 2.68 -1.42
N CYS A 226 7.40 3.14 -0.18
CA CYS A 226 6.16 3.28 0.57
C CYS A 226 6.19 4.50 1.50
N VAL A 227 5.00 4.98 1.90
CA VAL A 227 4.82 6.13 2.76
C VAL A 227 3.64 5.92 3.71
N ALA A 228 3.80 6.27 4.97
CA ALA A 228 2.73 6.20 5.98
C ALA A 228 2.83 7.38 6.94
N GLU A 229 1.79 7.57 7.75
CA GLU A 229 1.83 8.42 8.95
C GLU A 229 1.36 7.65 10.17
N ASP A 230 1.87 8.03 11.33
CA ASP A 230 1.33 7.54 12.60
C ASP A 230 0.20 8.44 13.13
N LYS A 231 -0.37 8.06 14.26
CA LYS A 231 -1.46 8.77 14.94
C LYS A 231 -1.08 10.19 15.43
N ASP A 232 0.19 10.53 15.46
CA ASP A 232 0.71 11.83 15.87
C ASP A 232 1.09 12.70 14.65
N GLY A 233 0.82 12.20 13.42
CA GLY A 233 1.09 12.88 12.16
C GLY A 233 2.57 12.88 11.75
N VAL A 234 3.39 12.02 12.35
CA VAL A 234 4.75 11.79 11.90
C VAL A 234 4.72 10.96 10.63
N VAL A 235 5.37 11.45 9.59
CA VAL A 235 5.43 10.79 8.28
C VAL A 235 6.63 9.85 8.23
N TYR A 236 6.40 8.65 7.73
CA TYR A 236 7.43 7.62 7.54
C TYR A 236 7.55 7.27 6.06
N VAL A 237 8.78 7.05 5.60
CA VAL A 237 9.09 6.63 4.23
C VAL A 237 9.98 5.39 4.28
N GLY A 238 9.58 4.37 3.54
CA GLY A 238 10.46 3.27 3.15
C GLY A 238 11.13 3.61 1.83
N ALA A 239 12.44 3.77 1.83
CA ALA A 239 13.18 4.13 0.62
C ALA A 239 14.46 3.31 0.46
N ALA A 240 14.89 3.07 -0.78
CA ALA A 240 16.09 2.31 -1.12
C ALA A 240 17.12 3.17 -1.83
N ARG A 241 18.36 2.66 -1.93
CA ARG A 241 19.45 3.30 -2.67
C ARG A 241 19.49 2.87 -4.14
N GLY A 242 18.33 2.69 -4.75
CA GLY A 242 18.20 2.33 -6.15
C GLY A 242 17.02 1.40 -6.43
N ARG A 243 16.79 1.18 -7.70
CA ARG A 243 15.63 0.43 -8.21
C ARG A 243 15.72 -1.08 -7.94
N PRO A 244 14.62 -1.84 -7.94
CA PRO A 244 14.59 -3.27 -7.62
C PRO A 244 15.54 -4.16 -8.44
N ASN A 245 15.90 -3.77 -9.64
CA ASN A 245 16.84 -4.52 -10.48
C ASN A 245 18.26 -4.62 -9.90
N VAL A 246 18.62 -3.76 -8.95
CA VAL A 246 19.92 -3.83 -8.26
C VAL A 246 19.84 -4.54 -6.91
N TRP A 247 18.66 -4.84 -6.38
CA TRP A 247 18.47 -5.49 -5.08
C TRP A 247 18.91 -6.96 -5.05
N ILE A 248 19.11 -7.57 -6.22
CA ILE A 248 19.68 -8.93 -6.35
C ILE A 248 21.18 -9.00 -6.06
N ARG A 249 21.86 -7.86 -5.89
CA ARG A 249 23.26 -7.77 -5.50
C ARG A 249 23.45 -8.21 -4.04
N PRO A 250 24.69 -8.58 -3.63
CA PRO A 250 24.95 -8.97 -2.23
C PRO A 250 24.56 -7.92 -1.20
N GLU A 251 24.62 -6.64 -1.55
CA GLU A 251 24.26 -5.51 -0.69
C GLU A 251 22.73 -5.38 -0.51
N GLY A 252 21.94 -6.03 -1.37
CA GLY A 252 20.49 -5.95 -1.36
C GLY A 252 19.94 -4.60 -1.77
N ALA A 253 18.78 -4.25 -1.23
CA ALA A 253 18.11 -2.96 -1.49
C ALA A 253 18.82 -1.78 -0.82
N MET A 254 19.61 -2.03 0.22
CA MET A 254 20.18 -0.99 1.11
C MET A 254 19.10 0.02 1.51
N SER A 255 17.92 -0.48 1.87
CA SER A 255 16.79 0.36 2.18
C SER A 255 16.84 0.89 3.60
N ALA A 256 16.10 1.95 3.83
CA ALA A 256 15.95 2.60 5.13
C ALA A 256 14.48 2.86 5.44
N VAL A 257 14.18 3.00 6.73
CA VAL A 257 13.00 3.70 7.21
C VAL A 257 13.45 5.06 7.71
N LEU A 258 12.84 6.09 7.17
CA LEU A 258 13.07 7.47 7.57
C LEU A 258 11.77 8.04 8.13
N ARG A 259 11.88 8.97 9.11
CA ARG A 259 10.72 9.66 9.68
C ARG A 259 10.88 11.16 9.63
N SER A 260 9.77 11.87 9.56
CA SER A 260 9.71 13.34 9.58
C SER A 260 8.57 13.80 10.47
N ALA A 261 8.90 14.57 11.51
CA ALA A 261 7.92 15.21 12.37
C ALA A 261 7.44 16.59 11.82
N ASP A 262 8.06 17.08 10.76
CA ASP A 262 7.78 18.36 10.12
C ASP A 262 7.23 18.21 8.68
N ARG A 263 6.56 17.09 8.44
CA ARG A 263 5.85 16.80 7.19
C ARG A 263 6.79 16.76 5.97
N GLY A 264 7.96 16.17 6.13
CA GLY A 264 8.94 15.96 5.07
C GLY A 264 9.90 17.13 4.86
N SER A 265 9.92 18.15 5.73
CA SER A 265 10.91 19.24 5.61
C SER A 265 12.30 18.79 6.09
N THR A 266 12.35 17.93 7.12
CA THR A 266 13.58 17.25 7.56
C THR A 266 13.32 15.77 7.82
N TRP A 267 14.35 14.96 7.70
CA TRP A 267 14.27 13.50 7.83
C TRP A 267 15.28 12.97 8.83
N GLU A 268 14.82 12.07 9.69
CA GLU A 268 15.65 11.27 10.60
C GLU A 268 15.64 9.80 10.18
N THR A 269 16.79 9.14 10.23
CA THR A 269 16.89 7.72 9.94
C THR A 269 16.50 6.91 11.17
N VAL A 270 15.48 6.05 11.03
CA VAL A 270 15.06 5.10 12.07
C VAL A 270 15.88 3.83 11.99
N ILE A 271 16.05 3.29 10.79
CA ILE A 271 16.91 2.14 10.49
C ILE A 271 17.42 2.26 9.06
N ASP A 272 18.65 1.82 8.79
CA ASP A 272 19.30 1.88 7.46
C ASP A 272 19.96 0.54 7.11
N ASN A 273 20.39 0.42 5.86
CA ASN A 273 21.12 -0.72 5.31
C ASN A 273 20.35 -2.05 5.45
N LEU A 274 19.04 -2.02 5.29
CA LEU A 274 18.22 -3.22 5.20
C LEU A 274 18.47 -3.93 3.86
N ASN A 275 18.63 -5.25 3.87
CA ASN A 275 18.80 -6.04 2.65
C ASN A 275 17.55 -6.03 1.78
N GLY A 276 16.36 -6.15 2.38
CA GLY A 276 15.08 -6.07 1.68
C GLY A 276 14.56 -4.64 1.56
N GLY A 277 13.85 -4.33 0.48
CA GLY A 277 13.06 -3.10 0.39
C GLY A 277 11.92 -3.10 1.41
N VAL A 278 11.66 -1.96 2.04
CA VAL A 278 10.47 -1.77 2.88
C VAL A 278 9.27 -1.56 1.97
N MET A 279 8.34 -2.53 1.94
CA MET A 279 7.31 -2.61 0.90
C MET A 279 6.00 -1.94 1.26
N HIS A 280 5.61 -1.96 2.53
CA HIS A 280 4.35 -1.38 3.01
C HIS A 280 4.39 -1.18 4.52
N PHE A 281 3.63 -0.18 5.01
CA PHE A 281 3.43 0.08 6.43
C PHE A 281 1.95 -0.07 6.82
N CYS A 282 1.70 -0.41 8.08
CA CYS A 282 0.41 -0.21 8.72
C CYS A 282 0.61 0.18 10.19
N PRO A 283 -0.42 0.73 10.88
CA PRO A 283 -0.36 0.95 12.32
C PRO A 283 -0.04 -0.33 13.09
N ALA A 284 0.74 -0.23 14.14
CA ALA A 284 1.02 -1.38 15.01
C ALA A 284 -0.26 -1.78 15.80
N PRO A 285 -0.50 -3.10 16.06
CA PRO A 285 -1.71 -3.57 16.72
C PRO A 285 -1.94 -2.98 18.11
N ASP A 286 -0.88 -2.64 18.83
CA ASP A 286 -0.96 -1.99 20.15
C ASP A 286 -1.17 -0.47 20.09
N GLY A 287 -1.20 0.10 18.88
CA GLY A 287 -1.36 1.53 18.64
C GLY A 287 -0.11 2.37 18.87
N ASN A 288 1.07 1.73 19.05
CA ASN A 288 2.34 2.42 19.25
C ASN A 288 3.25 2.23 18.05
N GLY A 289 3.23 3.23 17.14
CA GLY A 289 4.05 3.23 15.93
C GLY A 289 3.47 2.38 14.79
N LEU A 290 4.35 1.80 13.97
CA LEU A 290 4.00 1.12 12.74
C LEU A 290 4.56 -0.31 12.69
N VAL A 291 3.97 -1.14 11.84
CA VAL A 291 4.59 -2.39 11.35
C VAL A 291 4.98 -2.17 9.89
N ALA A 292 6.20 -2.55 9.54
CA ALA A 292 6.70 -2.55 8.17
C ALA A 292 6.92 -3.99 7.68
N GLY A 293 6.45 -4.27 6.45
CA GLY A 293 6.76 -5.51 5.73
C GLY A 293 7.89 -5.31 4.73
N THR A 294 8.78 -6.29 4.58
CA THR A 294 9.94 -6.17 3.69
C THR A 294 9.97 -7.22 2.57
N SER A 295 10.66 -6.91 1.48
CA SER A 295 10.79 -7.80 0.32
C SER A 295 11.58 -9.08 0.61
N ASP A 296 12.41 -9.09 1.65
CA ASP A 296 13.16 -10.26 2.14
C ASP A 296 12.43 -11.04 3.25
N GLY A 297 11.14 -10.76 3.45
CA GLY A 297 10.24 -11.57 4.30
C GLY A 297 10.36 -11.29 5.79
N ARG A 298 10.61 -10.04 6.18
CA ARG A 298 10.61 -9.61 7.59
C ARG A 298 9.41 -8.72 7.90
N LEU A 299 8.99 -8.74 9.17
CA LEU A 299 8.14 -7.72 9.76
C LEU A 299 8.96 -6.97 10.80
N LEU A 300 9.01 -5.65 10.66
CA LEU A 300 9.66 -4.75 11.59
C LEU A 300 8.58 -4.01 12.38
N ILE A 301 8.76 -3.88 13.70
CA ILE A 301 7.99 -2.94 14.51
C ILE A 301 8.82 -1.69 14.69
N ILE A 302 8.21 -0.54 14.43
CA ILE A 302 8.81 0.77 14.46
C ILE A 302 8.06 1.59 15.50
N ASP A 303 8.75 2.05 16.52
CA ASP A 303 8.22 2.83 17.64
C ASP A 303 9.21 3.93 18.04
N ASP A 304 8.95 4.66 19.13
CA ASP A 304 9.83 5.71 19.63
C ASP A 304 11.23 5.23 20.03
N ALA A 305 11.38 3.94 20.32
CA ALA A 305 12.66 3.34 20.64
C ALA A 305 13.49 2.97 19.39
N GLY A 306 12.91 3.10 18.19
CA GLY A 306 13.54 2.77 16.92
C GLY A 306 12.82 1.61 16.19
N ALA A 307 13.57 0.84 15.41
CA ALA A 307 13.04 -0.30 14.67
C ALA A 307 13.63 -1.62 15.19
N ARG A 308 12.78 -2.66 15.25
CA ARG A 308 13.20 -4.02 15.62
C ARG A 308 12.53 -5.08 14.75
N GLU A 309 13.25 -6.14 14.45
CA GLU A 309 12.68 -7.31 13.79
C GLU A 309 11.73 -8.05 14.76
N ALA A 310 10.51 -8.32 14.30
CA ALA A 310 9.50 -9.06 15.05
C ALA A 310 9.21 -10.44 14.43
N VAL A 311 9.36 -10.56 13.12
CA VAL A 311 9.18 -11.82 12.36
C VAL A 311 10.21 -11.84 11.24
N SER A 312 10.73 -13.03 10.92
CA SER A 312 11.55 -13.28 9.73
C SER A 312 11.19 -14.61 9.07
N GLY A 313 11.68 -14.82 7.86
CA GLY A 313 11.46 -16.06 7.10
C GLY A 313 10.11 -16.17 6.41
N LEU A 314 9.37 -15.07 6.28
CA LEU A 314 8.21 -15.01 5.40
C LEU A 314 8.66 -14.95 3.92
N PRO A 315 7.79 -15.29 2.96
CA PRO A 315 8.01 -14.92 1.57
C PRO A 315 8.01 -13.39 1.41
N PHE A 316 8.37 -12.89 0.23
CA PHE A 316 8.28 -11.46 -0.12
C PHE A 316 6.95 -10.87 0.37
N VAL A 317 7.01 -9.90 1.28
CA VAL A 317 5.82 -9.22 1.81
C VAL A 317 5.38 -8.15 0.82
N THR A 318 4.12 -8.17 0.42
CA THR A 318 3.55 -7.19 -0.52
C THR A 318 2.68 -6.15 0.17
N SER A 319 1.99 -6.55 1.24
CA SER A 319 1.14 -5.64 2.02
C SER A 319 1.04 -6.11 3.47
N VAL A 320 0.90 -5.16 4.37
CA VAL A 320 0.57 -5.36 5.79
C VAL A 320 -0.65 -4.49 6.13
N GLU A 321 -1.64 -5.04 6.82
CA GLU A 321 -2.89 -4.35 7.14
C GLU A 321 -3.33 -4.68 8.56
N LEU A 322 -3.83 -3.68 9.28
CA LEU A 322 -4.39 -3.84 10.60
C LEU A 322 -5.93 -3.93 10.53
N ALA A 323 -6.50 -5.05 10.99
CA ALA A 323 -7.93 -5.14 11.26
C ALA A 323 -8.20 -4.62 12.68
N ALA A 324 -8.81 -3.45 12.78
CA ALA A 324 -9.04 -2.72 14.02
C ALA A 324 -10.39 -3.05 14.67
#